data_ae0767f5907d4cd3e2d1aba253ca5731
#
_entry.id   ae0767f5907d4cd3e2d1aba253ca5731
#
_cell.length_a   1.000
_cell.length_b   1.000
_cell.length_c   1.000
_cell.angle_alpha   90.00
_cell.angle_beta   90.00
_cell.angle_gamma   90.00
#
_symmetry.space_group_name_H-M   'P 1'
#
loop_
_entity.id
_entity.type
_entity.pdbx_description
1 polymer ?
#
loop_
_entity_poly.entity_id
_entity_poly.type
_entity_poly.pdbx_seq_one_letter_code
_entity_poly.pdbx_strand_id
1 'polypeptide(L)'
;MLVPDDVKGMKVRGGSREMDMMIKAAGGAVTNVPSNEIYSAMQSGVLDAALTSSTSLISFRLHETSNFLTTGRSHSFWFMFEPLLMSRKAYDSLTPEQQKIVMEVGASLEKFGMEAAKVDDQRITEVYTKAGDKVV
;
A
#
# COMPACT_ATOMS: atom_id res chain seq x y z
N MET A 1 6.94 -14.34 2.02
CA MET A 1 6.01 -14.84 3.07
C MET A 1 4.84 -15.50 2.36
N LEU A 2 4.65 -16.79 2.56
CA LEU A 2 3.59 -17.58 1.89
C LEU A 2 2.62 -18.18 2.91
N VAL A 3 3.07 -18.41 4.12
CA VAL A 3 2.28 -18.95 5.22
C VAL A 3 2.48 -18.11 6.48
N PRO A 4 1.55 -18.13 7.44
CA PRO A 4 1.66 -17.33 8.66
C PRO A 4 2.96 -17.58 9.45
N ASP A 5 3.47 -18.80 9.43
CA ASP A 5 4.71 -19.16 10.14
C ASP A 5 5.96 -18.44 9.60
N ASP A 6 5.94 -18.00 8.35
CA ASP A 6 7.06 -17.23 7.75
C ASP A 6 7.26 -15.86 8.40
N VAL A 7 6.27 -15.38 9.16
CA VAL A 7 6.29 -14.07 9.81
C VAL A 7 6.88 -14.11 11.21
N LYS A 8 7.05 -15.33 11.79
CA LYS A 8 7.54 -15.47 13.16
C LYS A 8 8.91 -14.81 13.37
N GLY A 9 8.96 -13.92 14.36
CA GLY A 9 10.17 -13.20 14.73
C GLY A 9 10.60 -12.09 13.79
N MET A 10 9.90 -11.89 12.66
CA MET A 10 10.18 -10.78 11.73
C MET A 10 9.62 -9.45 12.26
N LYS A 11 10.33 -8.38 12.01
CA LYS A 11 9.88 -6.99 12.22
C LYS A 11 9.13 -6.54 10.97
N VAL A 12 7.81 -6.44 11.08
CA VAL A 12 6.94 -6.22 9.93
C VAL A 12 6.12 -4.94 10.08
N ARG A 13 6.07 -4.14 9.04
CA ARG A 13 5.18 -2.98 8.96
C ARG A 13 3.84 -3.42 8.39
N GLY A 14 2.73 -3.24 9.14
CA GLY A 14 1.39 -3.62 8.72
C GLY A 14 0.67 -2.57 7.89
N GLY A 15 0.72 -1.32 8.31
CA GLY A 15 0.04 -0.22 7.62
C GLY A 15 -1.39 0.08 8.09
N SER A 16 -2.03 -0.83 8.81
CA SER A 16 -3.28 -0.59 9.54
C SER A 16 -3.31 -1.38 10.83
N ARG A 17 -4.21 -0.99 11.74
CA ARG A 17 -4.41 -1.70 13.01
C ARG A 17 -4.75 -3.18 12.80
N GLU A 18 -5.59 -3.47 11.83
CA GLU A 18 -6.05 -4.83 11.51
C GLU A 18 -4.89 -5.69 10.98
N MET A 19 -4.06 -5.14 10.11
CA MET A 19 -2.84 -5.81 9.64
C MET A 19 -1.86 -6.05 10.79
N ASP A 20 -1.69 -5.09 11.68
CA ASP A 20 -0.84 -5.22 12.86
C ASP A 20 -1.32 -6.35 13.79
N MET A 21 -2.64 -6.47 13.98
CA MET A 21 -3.23 -7.57 14.75
C MET A 21 -2.96 -8.92 14.09
N MET A 22 -3.06 -9.00 12.78
CA MET A 22 -2.79 -10.22 12.02
C MET A 22 -1.31 -10.62 12.10
N ILE A 23 -0.39 -9.67 11.93
CA ILE A 23 1.07 -9.90 12.06
C ILE A 23 1.40 -10.43 13.46
N LYS A 24 0.84 -9.81 14.51
CA LYS A 24 1.02 -10.27 15.88
C LYS A 24 0.47 -11.66 16.12
N ALA A 25 -0.71 -11.98 15.58
CA ALA A 25 -1.31 -13.31 15.69
C ALA A 25 -0.47 -14.38 14.99
N ALA A 26 0.25 -14.03 13.93
CA ALA A 26 1.21 -14.91 13.24
C ALA A 26 2.59 -14.97 13.92
N GLY A 27 2.80 -14.27 15.05
CA GLY A 27 4.06 -14.28 15.79
C GLY A 27 5.13 -13.30 15.29
N GLY A 28 4.75 -12.33 14.45
CA GLY A 28 5.63 -11.25 14.02
C GLY A 28 5.65 -10.07 15.00
N ALA A 29 6.71 -9.28 14.94
CA ALA A 29 6.84 -8.01 15.66
C ALA A 29 6.41 -6.85 14.76
N VAL A 30 5.43 -6.07 15.23
CA VAL A 30 4.94 -4.91 14.48
C VAL A 30 5.85 -3.71 14.69
N THR A 31 6.21 -3.06 13.61
CA THR A 31 6.95 -1.79 13.61
C THR A 31 6.17 -0.75 12.82
N ASN A 32 5.76 0.33 13.49
CA ASN A 32 5.00 1.41 12.86
C ASN A 32 5.94 2.44 12.26
N VAL A 33 5.93 2.53 10.93
CA VAL A 33 6.59 3.60 10.17
C VAL A 33 5.65 4.11 9.08
N PRO A 34 5.69 5.41 8.72
CA PRO A 34 4.97 5.95 7.57
C PRO A 34 5.42 5.28 6.26
N SER A 35 4.55 5.28 5.24
CA SER A 35 4.86 4.60 3.98
C SER A 35 6.11 5.15 3.29
N ASN A 36 6.36 6.44 3.39
CA ASN A 36 7.55 7.10 2.83
C ASN A 36 8.86 6.78 3.58
N GLU A 37 8.79 6.14 4.75
CA GLU A 37 9.97 5.73 5.53
C GLU A 37 10.28 4.23 5.40
N ILE A 38 9.44 3.46 4.72
CA ILE A 38 9.63 2.01 4.57
C ILE A 38 10.97 1.70 3.90
N TYR A 39 11.35 2.45 2.85
CA TYR A 39 12.60 2.23 2.12
C TYR A 39 13.81 2.30 3.07
N SER A 40 13.96 3.38 3.81
CA SER A 40 15.07 3.57 4.74
C SER A 40 15.04 2.58 5.92
N ALA A 41 13.85 2.24 6.39
CA ALA A 41 13.67 1.28 7.48
C ALA A 41 14.04 -0.16 7.06
N MET A 42 13.73 -0.55 5.82
CA MET A 42 14.17 -1.84 5.28
C MET A 42 15.68 -1.85 4.99
N GLN A 43 16.20 -0.77 4.40
CA GLN A 43 17.63 -0.66 4.10
C GLN A 43 18.50 -0.71 5.37
N SER A 44 18.06 -0.13 6.46
CA SER A 44 18.76 -0.11 7.76
C SER A 44 18.50 -1.34 8.63
N GLY A 45 17.63 -2.26 8.21
CA GLY A 45 17.25 -3.44 9.00
C GLY A 45 16.35 -3.15 10.21
N VAL A 46 15.72 -1.97 10.26
CA VAL A 46 14.65 -1.66 11.22
C VAL A 46 13.40 -2.47 10.90
N LEU A 47 13.17 -2.76 9.61
CA LEU A 47 12.13 -3.66 9.11
C LEU A 47 12.76 -4.84 8.36
N ASP A 48 12.20 -6.01 8.54
CA ASP A 48 12.50 -7.20 7.76
C ASP A 48 11.51 -7.38 6.60
N ALA A 49 10.28 -6.85 6.74
CA ALA A 49 9.25 -6.89 5.72
C ALA A 49 8.22 -5.76 5.90
N ALA A 50 7.47 -5.47 4.84
CA ALA A 50 6.39 -4.50 4.87
C ALA A 50 5.17 -4.98 4.06
N LEU A 51 3.98 -4.70 4.59
CA LEU A 51 2.71 -4.78 3.85
C LEU A 51 2.35 -3.37 3.39
N THR A 52 2.13 -3.21 2.09
CA THR A 52 1.73 -1.93 1.52
C THR A 52 1.03 -2.15 0.17
N SER A 53 0.50 -1.09 -0.44
CA SER A 53 -0.16 -1.18 -1.75
C SER A 53 0.85 -1.37 -2.88
N SER A 54 0.38 -1.95 -4.00
CA SER A 54 1.17 -2.10 -5.23
C SER A 54 1.73 -0.78 -5.72
N THR A 55 0.94 0.29 -5.65
CA THR A 55 1.37 1.66 -5.96
C THR A 55 2.53 2.12 -5.07
N SER A 56 2.45 1.89 -3.76
CA SER A 56 3.53 2.25 -2.82
C SER A 56 4.80 1.44 -3.03
N LEU A 57 4.68 0.15 -3.34
CA LEU A 57 5.82 -0.72 -3.65
C LEU A 57 6.63 -0.18 -4.83
N ILE A 58 5.96 0.37 -5.85
CA ILE A 58 6.59 0.99 -7.03
C ILE A 58 7.12 2.39 -6.70
N SER A 59 6.25 3.25 -6.15
CA SER A 59 6.55 4.69 -5.96
C SER A 59 7.68 4.94 -4.98
N PHE A 60 7.80 4.10 -3.94
CA PHE A 60 8.89 4.17 -2.96
C PHE A 60 10.07 3.25 -3.30
N ARG A 61 10.10 2.67 -4.51
CA ARG A 61 11.19 1.85 -5.03
C ARG A 61 11.59 0.69 -4.10
N LEU A 62 10.62 0.05 -3.46
CA LEU A 62 10.88 -0.97 -2.43
C LEU A 62 11.53 -2.25 -2.98
N HIS A 63 11.47 -2.46 -4.30
CA HIS A 63 12.20 -3.50 -5.01
C HIS A 63 13.74 -3.38 -4.87
N GLU A 64 14.27 -2.22 -4.47
CA GLU A 64 15.71 -2.04 -4.26
C GLU A 64 16.17 -2.47 -2.86
N THR A 65 15.24 -2.69 -1.95
CA THR A 65 15.50 -3.03 -0.54
C THR A 65 14.98 -4.40 -0.14
N SER A 66 14.37 -5.13 -1.08
CA SER A 66 13.84 -6.47 -0.86
C SER A 66 14.28 -7.41 -1.98
N ASN A 67 14.38 -8.71 -1.67
CA ASN A 67 14.69 -9.74 -2.66
C ASN A 67 13.46 -10.57 -3.03
N PHE A 68 12.31 -10.28 -2.42
CA PHE A 68 11.09 -11.09 -2.55
C PHE A 68 9.86 -10.20 -2.57
N LEU A 69 8.95 -10.51 -3.48
CA LEU A 69 7.59 -9.98 -3.51
C LEU A 69 6.60 -11.13 -3.38
N THR A 70 5.68 -11.03 -2.43
CA THR A 70 4.47 -11.87 -2.40
C THR A 70 3.31 -11.02 -2.90
N THR A 71 2.66 -11.45 -3.98
CA THR A 71 1.50 -10.77 -4.56
C THR A 71 0.35 -11.74 -4.75
N GLY A 72 -0.86 -11.26 -4.52
CA GLY A 72 -2.08 -12.05 -4.71
C GLY A 72 -2.49 -12.23 -6.17
N ARG A 73 -1.86 -11.53 -7.09
CA ARG A 73 -2.20 -11.50 -8.53
C ARG A 73 -3.69 -11.19 -8.76
N SER A 74 -4.51 -12.23 -8.92
CA SER A 74 -5.97 -12.13 -9.10
C SER A 74 -6.77 -12.05 -7.80
N HIS A 75 -6.10 -12.09 -6.64
CA HIS A 75 -6.72 -12.02 -5.32
C HIS A 75 -6.13 -10.86 -4.55
N SER A 76 -6.93 -10.20 -3.72
CA SER A 76 -6.44 -9.18 -2.81
C SER A 76 -6.25 -9.77 -1.42
N PHE A 77 -5.10 -9.48 -0.81
CA PHE A 77 -4.83 -9.84 0.57
C PHE A 77 -5.59 -8.93 1.55
N TRP A 78 -5.87 -7.70 1.13
CA TRP A 78 -6.64 -6.72 1.89
C TRP A 78 -7.17 -5.64 0.95
N PHE A 79 -8.19 -4.94 1.40
CA PHE A 79 -8.77 -3.81 0.68
C PHE A 79 -8.56 -2.54 1.48
N MET A 80 -8.17 -1.47 0.82
CA MET A 80 -8.10 -0.15 1.39
C MET A 80 -9.13 0.76 0.73
N PHE A 81 -9.90 1.44 1.57
CA PHE A 81 -10.75 2.53 1.13
C PHE A 81 -9.98 3.85 1.31
N GLU A 82 -9.64 4.52 0.22
CA GLU A 82 -8.91 5.79 0.21
C GLU A 82 -9.83 6.92 -0.25
N PRO A 83 -10.65 7.50 0.64
CA PRO A 83 -11.57 8.56 0.27
C PRO A 83 -10.85 9.89 0.11
N LEU A 84 -11.27 10.68 -0.88
CA LEU A 84 -10.98 12.11 -0.90
C LEU A 84 -11.94 12.83 0.04
N LEU A 85 -11.40 13.49 1.06
CA LEU A 85 -12.19 14.16 2.08
C LEU A 85 -11.99 15.67 2.02
N MET A 86 -13.09 16.41 2.13
CA MET A 86 -13.10 17.84 2.33
C MET A 86 -13.90 18.16 3.60
N SER A 87 -13.39 19.06 4.44
CA SER A 87 -14.16 19.48 5.62
C SER A 87 -15.43 20.21 5.19
N ARG A 88 -16.51 20.03 5.94
CA ARG A 88 -17.80 20.69 5.68
C ARG A 88 -17.63 22.22 5.58
N LYS A 89 -16.83 22.81 6.48
CA LYS A 89 -16.53 24.23 6.47
C LYS A 89 -15.86 24.69 5.17
N ALA A 90 -14.89 23.92 4.67
CA ALA A 90 -14.21 24.23 3.41
C ALA A 90 -15.17 24.11 2.22
N TYR A 91 -16.00 23.06 2.19
CA TYR A 91 -16.98 22.86 1.14
C TYR A 91 -18.04 23.99 1.10
N ASP A 92 -18.56 24.40 2.25
CA ASP A 92 -19.56 25.45 2.37
C ASP A 92 -19.00 26.86 2.05
N SER A 93 -17.66 27.04 2.07
CA SER A 93 -17.02 28.29 1.64
C SER A 93 -16.86 28.42 0.12
N LEU A 94 -17.12 27.35 -0.62
CA LEU A 94 -17.09 27.35 -2.09
C LEU A 94 -18.39 27.93 -2.66
N THR A 95 -18.28 28.55 -3.84
CA THR A 95 -19.48 28.93 -4.59
C THR A 95 -20.25 27.70 -5.06
N PRO A 96 -21.57 27.82 -5.36
CA PRO A 96 -22.35 26.69 -5.87
C PRO A 96 -21.74 26.04 -7.12
N GLU A 97 -21.13 26.84 -7.99
CA GLU A 97 -20.44 26.34 -9.18
C GLU A 97 -19.19 25.56 -8.83
N GLN A 98 -18.38 26.06 -7.90
CA GLN A 98 -17.19 25.34 -7.40
C GLN A 98 -17.56 24.05 -6.70
N GLN A 99 -18.63 24.04 -5.88
CA GLN A 99 -19.14 22.83 -5.23
C GLN A 99 -19.53 21.77 -6.26
N LYS A 100 -20.22 22.17 -7.33
CA LYS A 100 -20.58 21.27 -8.43
C LYS A 100 -19.34 20.67 -9.10
N ILE A 101 -18.35 21.50 -9.44
CA ILE A 101 -17.08 21.03 -10.05
C ILE A 101 -16.36 20.03 -9.15
N VAL A 102 -16.23 20.31 -7.87
CA VAL A 102 -15.57 19.41 -6.91
C VAL A 102 -16.27 18.05 -6.87
N MET A 103 -17.60 18.02 -6.86
CA MET A 103 -18.36 16.76 -6.83
C MET A 103 -18.24 15.99 -8.15
N GLU A 104 -18.27 16.68 -9.30
CA GLU A 104 -18.13 16.07 -10.62
C GLU A 104 -16.73 15.47 -10.81
N VAL A 105 -15.68 16.21 -10.42
CA VAL A 105 -14.30 15.72 -10.45
C VAL A 105 -14.12 14.53 -9.51
N GLY A 106 -14.63 14.64 -8.26
CA GLY A 106 -14.57 13.54 -7.30
C GLY A 106 -15.19 12.26 -7.83
N ALA A 107 -16.37 12.34 -8.44
CA ALA A 107 -17.03 11.20 -9.06
C ALA A 107 -16.23 10.60 -10.23
N SER A 108 -15.56 11.44 -11.02
CA SER A 108 -14.72 10.97 -12.15
C SER A 108 -13.46 10.22 -11.69
N LEU A 109 -12.94 10.56 -10.51
CA LEU A 109 -11.72 9.96 -9.95
C LEU A 109 -11.93 8.52 -9.47
N GLU A 110 -13.16 8.12 -9.15
CA GLU A 110 -13.45 6.73 -8.74
C GLU A 110 -13.03 5.73 -9.82
N LYS A 111 -13.50 5.93 -11.04
CA LYS A 111 -13.15 5.07 -12.19
C LYS A 111 -11.66 5.13 -12.49
N PHE A 112 -11.10 6.33 -12.53
CA PHE A 112 -9.67 6.54 -12.76
C PHE A 112 -8.81 5.80 -11.72
N GLY A 113 -9.14 5.93 -10.42
CA GLY A 113 -8.41 5.27 -9.34
C GLY A 113 -8.44 3.75 -9.45
N MET A 114 -9.61 3.16 -9.77
CA MET A 114 -9.73 1.72 -9.98
C MET A 114 -8.91 1.21 -11.19
N GLU A 115 -8.90 1.96 -12.28
CA GLU A 115 -8.11 1.61 -13.47
C GLU A 115 -6.60 1.75 -13.19
N ALA A 116 -6.18 2.82 -12.52
CA ALA A 116 -4.78 3.02 -12.14
C ALA A 116 -4.27 1.92 -11.20
N ALA A 117 -5.06 1.53 -10.19
CA ALA A 117 -4.70 0.44 -9.29
C ALA A 117 -4.49 -0.89 -10.02
N LYS A 118 -5.35 -1.23 -10.99
CA LYS A 118 -5.18 -2.44 -11.82
C LYS A 118 -3.90 -2.42 -12.64
N VAL A 119 -3.54 -1.25 -13.18
CA VAL A 119 -2.28 -1.08 -13.92
C VAL A 119 -1.08 -1.29 -13.01
N ASP A 120 -1.11 -0.72 -11.80
CA ASP A 120 -0.03 -0.90 -10.82
C ASP A 120 0.08 -2.36 -10.36
N ASP A 121 -1.03 -3.07 -10.15
CA ASP A 121 -1.03 -4.49 -9.80
C ASP A 121 -0.39 -5.38 -10.88
N GLN A 122 -0.54 -5.03 -12.14
CA GLN A 122 0.13 -5.71 -13.24
C GLN A 122 1.61 -5.34 -13.32
N ARG A 123 1.90 -4.05 -13.20
CA ARG A 123 3.25 -3.49 -13.33
C ARG A 123 4.19 -3.93 -12.23
N ILE A 124 3.70 -4.13 -11.01
CA ILE A 124 4.54 -4.51 -9.88
C ILE A 124 5.32 -5.80 -10.13
N THR A 125 4.68 -6.81 -10.70
CA THR A 125 5.33 -8.08 -11.04
C THR A 125 6.50 -7.87 -12.01
N GLU A 126 6.31 -7.01 -13.02
CA GLU A 126 7.37 -6.68 -13.98
C GLU A 126 8.53 -5.93 -13.33
N VAL A 127 8.23 -4.94 -12.50
CA VAL A 127 9.25 -4.12 -11.81
C VAL A 127 10.15 -5.00 -10.95
N TYR A 128 9.56 -5.84 -10.10
CA TYR A 128 10.31 -6.73 -9.22
C TYR A 128 11.07 -7.82 -9.99
N THR A 129 10.46 -8.40 -11.01
CA THR A 129 11.15 -9.39 -11.86
C THR A 129 12.35 -8.77 -12.59
N LYS A 130 12.23 -7.55 -13.12
CA LYS A 130 13.33 -6.83 -13.77
C LYS A 130 14.45 -6.46 -12.80
N ALA A 131 14.13 -6.22 -11.54
CA ALA A 131 15.12 -5.99 -10.48
C ALA A 131 15.86 -7.27 -10.05
N GLY A 132 15.40 -8.43 -10.49
CA GLY A 132 15.98 -9.73 -10.12
C GLY A 132 15.33 -10.37 -8.89
N ASP A 133 14.23 -9.81 -8.40
CA ASP A 133 13.54 -10.27 -7.23
C ASP A 133 12.68 -11.51 -7.52
N LYS A 134 12.53 -12.36 -6.50
CA LYS A 134 11.64 -13.51 -6.57
C LYS A 134 10.19 -13.07 -6.31
N VAL A 135 9.35 -13.20 -7.31
CA VAL A 135 7.90 -12.93 -7.24
C VAL A 135 7.14 -14.24 -7.03
N VAL A 136 6.31 -14.31 -5.98
CA VAL A 136 5.52 -15.50 -5.58
C VAL A 136 4.07 -15.11 -5.28
#